data_06e9789a40151a239d59e1c7db4ffd04
#
_entry.id   06e9789a40151a239d59e1c7db4ffd04
#
_cell.length_a   1.000
_cell.length_b   1.000
_cell.length_c   1.000
_cell.angle_alpha   90.00
_cell.angle_beta   90.00
_cell.angle_gamma   90.00
#
_symmetry.space_group_name_H-M   'P 1'
#
loop_
_entity.id
_entity.type
_entity.pdbx_description
1 polymer ?
#
loop_
_entity_poly.entity_id
_entity_poly.type
_entity_poly.pdbx_seq_one_letter_code
_entity_poly.pdbx_strand_id
1 'polypeptide(L)'
;MKTRLLIRRVLVSTALALTAPVAAIVLLCAALDAGYLHGPFIRSLTAHAGRKFQIESVETHLLSSHPRVTAEHVTIGNPSWTPPGVTAEIDKIGLAFQLPGFGHSFKLQRLEMDGATLHLIRDAAGHANWQRTDPDQGPQADVPLIRSLSMHGARVLLDDALRHLQFDGTVSAEDVQGTGAMPPLRIEGAGELNGKAATVEITGDPLAAASRKHPYGFVFAEQSSGSRLSGSGSLMRAFDFDAIDAEFAGAGEDLLDLYLLTGVNLINTGRYRLSGKVERRGTHTNFSQLTVTSGQSDVQATVSIDSTGGRAKFAAEFESKLIRTADLGLRAAGREHDPEAGKLLLSNAMLTPSALRRGDWVVQFHAHRVDVGRVPLHEVSAKMTIEQGVAVVAPLLAELFGGKVWAHLKLDARTDNPVSDVDIKLAGAQLGEFDHKEAAPPPAEGALQARVSVKGQGRSIHQVAASADGTVTVVVTHGTIRSSLAELAGIDLRALGLMLAKDKQETGIRCIVAGFQAHDGTLSAQSLVLDTDPVLITGEGQLHLDSETLDFALRGHPKSLRLFRLRTPVLLRGTLVHPAIAVQARNAAAQTAAAVALSAVLTPLAGALAFVDPGLAKDADCASLQAQVTASAR
;
A
#
# COMPACT_ATOMS: atom_id res chain seq x y z
N MET A 1 -53.92 -9.06 -74.57
CA MET A 1 -52.48 -8.87 -74.92
C MET A 1 -51.71 -7.93 -73.99
N LYS A 2 -52.34 -6.94 -73.37
CA LYS A 2 -51.67 -5.94 -72.50
C LYS A 2 -51.21 -6.47 -71.16
N THR A 3 -51.89 -7.47 -70.54
CA THR A 3 -51.59 -8.01 -69.26
C THR A 3 -50.32 -8.91 -69.26
N ARG A 4 -50.05 -9.63 -70.32
CA ARG A 4 -48.85 -10.44 -70.48
C ARG A 4 -47.56 -9.60 -70.63
N LEU A 5 -47.67 -8.40 -71.23
CA LEU A 5 -46.56 -7.47 -71.38
C LEU A 5 -46.21 -6.77 -70.06
N LEU A 6 -47.21 -6.50 -69.20
CA LEU A 6 -47.01 -5.90 -67.88
C LEU A 6 -46.31 -6.92 -66.91
N ILE A 7 -46.78 -8.17 -66.89
CA ILE A 7 -46.16 -9.23 -66.06
C ILE A 7 -44.68 -9.52 -66.46
N ARG A 8 -44.43 -9.51 -67.79
CA ARG A 8 -43.08 -9.69 -68.32
C ARG A 8 -42.15 -8.49 -67.97
N ARG A 9 -42.64 -7.26 -67.95
CA ARG A 9 -41.90 -6.06 -67.54
C ARG A 9 -41.63 -6.06 -66.02
N VAL A 10 -42.60 -6.45 -65.19
CA VAL A 10 -42.46 -6.55 -63.77
C VAL A 10 -41.46 -7.68 -63.41
N LEU A 11 -41.56 -8.85 -64.04
CA LEU A 11 -40.63 -9.96 -63.86
C LEU A 11 -39.20 -9.58 -64.31
N VAL A 12 -39.04 -8.89 -65.40
CA VAL A 12 -37.72 -8.44 -65.87
C VAL A 12 -37.16 -7.33 -64.97
N SER A 13 -37.97 -6.40 -64.49
CA SER A 13 -37.52 -5.33 -63.59
C SER A 13 -37.18 -5.89 -62.18
N THR A 14 -37.93 -6.84 -61.66
CA THR A 14 -37.60 -7.52 -60.36
C THR A 14 -36.39 -8.40 -60.52
N ALA A 15 -36.21 -9.13 -61.63
CA ALA A 15 -35.00 -9.90 -61.90
C ALA A 15 -33.79 -8.97 -62.05
N LEU A 16 -33.92 -7.82 -62.77
CA LEU A 16 -32.82 -6.85 -62.85
C LEU A 16 -32.52 -6.17 -61.51
N ALA A 17 -33.54 -5.89 -60.71
CA ALA A 17 -33.36 -5.29 -59.37
C ALA A 17 -32.69 -6.24 -58.37
N LEU A 18 -32.82 -7.57 -58.54
CA LEU A 18 -32.17 -8.58 -57.75
C LEU A 18 -30.76 -8.97 -58.27
N THR A 19 -30.58 -8.99 -59.60
CA THR A 19 -29.29 -9.39 -60.20
C THR A 19 -28.28 -8.24 -60.27
N ALA A 20 -28.72 -6.97 -60.39
CA ALA A 20 -27.81 -5.83 -60.45
C ALA A 20 -26.94 -5.65 -59.20
N PRO A 21 -27.47 -5.73 -57.97
CA PRO A 21 -26.62 -5.63 -56.76
C PRO A 21 -25.69 -6.83 -56.62
N VAL A 22 -26.11 -8.05 -56.99
CA VAL A 22 -25.26 -9.24 -56.99
C VAL A 22 -24.12 -9.09 -58.00
N ALA A 23 -24.43 -8.66 -59.23
CA ALA A 23 -23.42 -8.40 -60.26
C ALA A 23 -22.45 -7.28 -59.83
N ALA A 24 -22.96 -6.22 -59.20
CA ALA A 24 -22.10 -5.16 -58.64
C ALA A 24 -21.15 -5.65 -57.54
N ILE A 25 -21.62 -6.50 -56.67
CA ILE A 25 -20.78 -7.14 -55.62
C ILE A 25 -19.72 -8.06 -56.25
N VAL A 26 -20.12 -8.89 -57.21
CA VAL A 26 -19.19 -9.77 -57.93
C VAL A 26 -18.12 -8.97 -58.68
N LEU A 27 -18.50 -7.90 -59.37
CA LEU A 27 -17.57 -7.01 -60.05
C LEU A 27 -16.66 -6.26 -59.09
N LEU A 28 -17.16 -5.87 -57.94
CA LEU A 28 -16.37 -5.23 -56.90
C LEU A 28 -15.32 -6.24 -56.31
N CYS A 29 -15.76 -7.46 -56.01
CA CYS A 29 -14.86 -8.53 -55.55
C CYS A 29 -13.82 -8.87 -56.64
N ALA A 30 -14.21 -8.98 -57.90
CA ALA A 30 -13.29 -9.23 -59.02
C ALA A 30 -12.29 -8.08 -59.21
N ALA A 31 -12.73 -6.83 -59.04
CA ALA A 31 -11.84 -5.67 -59.11
C ALA A 31 -10.85 -5.60 -57.94
N LEU A 32 -11.24 -6.04 -56.73
CA LEU A 32 -10.36 -6.23 -55.60
C LEU A 32 -9.37 -7.37 -55.85
N ASP A 33 -9.84 -8.55 -56.31
CA ASP A 33 -9.00 -9.70 -56.63
C ASP A 33 -8.00 -9.38 -57.78
N ALA A 34 -8.34 -8.49 -58.70
CA ALA A 34 -7.46 -8.02 -59.76
C ALA A 34 -6.52 -6.86 -59.32
N GLY A 35 -6.58 -6.42 -58.07
CA GLY A 35 -5.70 -5.39 -57.52
C GLY A 35 -6.08 -3.94 -57.81
N TYR A 36 -7.11 -3.67 -58.66
CA TYR A 36 -7.47 -2.30 -59.07
C TYR A 36 -7.95 -1.42 -57.92
N LEU A 37 -8.45 -2.00 -56.82
CA LEU A 37 -9.04 -1.26 -55.71
C LEU A 37 -8.20 -1.27 -54.43
N HIS A 38 -6.98 -1.84 -54.43
CA HIS A 38 -6.15 -1.92 -53.24
C HIS A 38 -5.84 -0.54 -52.64
N GLY A 39 -5.42 0.43 -53.49
CA GLY A 39 -5.13 1.79 -53.04
C GLY A 39 -6.33 2.53 -52.43
N PRO A 40 -7.50 2.57 -53.13
CA PRO A 40 -8.74 3.10 -52.53
C PRO A 40 -9.16 2.40 -51.24
N PHE A 41 -9.03 1.07 -51.17
CA PHE A 41 -9.36 0.29 -49.99
C PHE A 41 -8.47 0.67 -48.78
N ILE A 42 -7.17 0.75 -48.96
CA ILE A 42 -6.22 1.15 -47.88
C ILE A 42 -6.53 2.59 -47.42
N ARG A 43 -6.85 3.52 -48.33
CA ARG A 43 -7.24 4.88 -47.95
C ARG A 43 -8.54 4.90 -47.13
N SER A 44 -9.54 4.11 -47.54
CA SER A 44 -10.79 3.97 -46.81
C SER A 44 -10.58 3.36 -45.44
N LEU A 45 -9.76 2.32 -45.32
CA LEU A 45 -9.38 1.69 -44.09
C LEU A 45 -8.71 2.68 -43.15
N THR A 46 -7.73 3.43 -43.63
CA THR A 46 -7.02 4.48 -42.89
C THR A 46 -7.98 5.55 -42.37
N ALA A 47 -8.91 6.00 -43.21
CA ALA A 47 -9.89 7.04 -42.85
C ALA A 47 -10.87 6.57 -41.76
N HIS A 48 -11.33 5.31 -41.82
CA HIS A 48 -12.27 4.75 -40.83
C HIS A 48 -11.62 4.30 -39.52
N ALA A 49 -10.36 3.87 -39.58
CA ALA A 49 -9.67 3.38 -38.41
C ALA A 49 -8.92 4.50 -37.64
N GLY A 50 -8.79 5.70 -38.20
CA GLY A 50 -8.01 6.79 -37.59
C GLY A 50 -6.51 6.51 -37.48
N ARG A 51 -5.98 5.54 -38.26
CA ARG A 51 -4.60 5.06 -38.22
C ARG A 51 -4.03 4.92 -39.61
N LYS A 52 -2.71 5.11 -39.75
CA LYS A 52 -2.03 4.88 -41.01
C LYS A 52 -1.81 3.39 -41.23
N PHE A 53 -2.24 2.86 -42.34
CA PHE A 53 -1.95 1.51 -42.81
C PHE A 53 -0.98 1.59 -43.99
N GLN A 54 0.09 0.80 -43.93
CA GLN A 54 1.00 0.56 -45.03
C GLN A 54 1.03 -0.95 -45.27
N ILE A 55 0.79 -1.37 -46.49
CA ILE A 55 0.73 -2.77 -46.87
C ILE A 55 1.49 -2.88 -48.19
N GLU A 56 2.47 -3.77 -48.25
CA GLU A 56 3.30 -3.93 -49.43
C GLU A 56 2.57 -4.75 -50.51
N SER A 57 1.99 -5.88 -50.10
CA SER A 57 1.19 -6.70 -51.02
C SER A 57 -0.13 -7.12 -50.38
N VAL A 58 -1.15 -7.21 -51.20
CA VAL A 58 -2.48 -7.73 -50.81
C VAL A 58 -2.93 -8.72 -51.88
N GLU A 59 -3.18 -9.93 -51.47
CA GLU A 59 -3.79 -10.96 -52.27
C GLU A 59 -5.20 -11.21 -51.79
N THR A 60 -6.18 -11.12 -52.66
CA THR A 60 -7.58 -11.35 -52.35
C THR A 60 -8.13 -12.52 -53.18
N HIS A 61 -8.93 -13.35 -52.53
CA HIS A 61 -9.63 -14.47 -53.17
C HIS A 61 -11.08 -14.44 -52.68
N LEU A 62 -11.78 -13.37 -52.97
CA LEU A 62 -13.13 -13.10 -52.45
C LEU A 62 -14.22 -13.90 -53.16
N LEU A 63 -13.97 -14.26 -54.41
CA LEU A 63 -14.91 -15.05 -55.24
C LEU A 63 -14.76 -16.57 -55.08
N SER A 64 -14.05 -17.01 -54.03
CA SER A 64 -13.87 -18.43 -53.73
C SER A 64 -14.97 -18.95 -52.77
N SER A 65 -15.12 -20.27 -52.64
CA SER A 65 -15.96 -20.90 -51.63
C SER A 65 -15.52 -20.55 -50.18
N HIS A 66 -14.28 -20.15 -50.02
CA HIS A 66 -13.69 -19.70 -48.78
C HIS A 66 -12.99 -18.36 -48.98
N PRO A 67 -13.74 -17.26 -48.93
CA PRO A 67 -13.20 -15.91 -49.14
C PRO A 67 -12.07 -15.63 -48.17
N ARG A 68 -10.91 -15.22 -48.71
CA ARG A 68 -9.74 -14.90 -47.92
C ARG A 68 -9.04 -13.65 -48.45
N VAL A 69 -8.41 -12.95 -47.55
CA VAL A 69 -7.50 -11.83 -47.84
C VAL A 69 -6.20 -12.14 -47.13
N THR A 70 -5.11 -12.09 -47.86
CA THR A 70 -3.76 -12.21 -47.33
C THR A 70 -3.04 -10.90 -47.61
N ALA A 71 -2.38 -10.34 -46.61
CA ALA A 71 -1.57 -9.15 -46.76
C ALA A 71 -0.17 -9.43 -46.21
N GLU A 72 0.85 -8.89 -46.88
CA GLU A 72 2.26 -9.06 -46.49
C GLU A 72 2.88 -7.69 -46.19
N HIS A 73 3.83 -7.68 -45.24
CA HIS A 73 4.53 -6.52 -44.73
C HIS A 73 3.56 -5.37 -44.32
N VAL A 74 2.67 -5.73 -43.40
CA VAL A 74 1.63 -4.80 -42.91
C VAL A 74 2.20 -3.98 -41.76
N THR A 75 2.20 -2.65 -41.90
CA THR A 75 2.53 -1.73 -40.82
C THR A 75 1.27 -0.95 -40.41
N ILE A 76 0.98 -0.96 -39.13
CA ILE A 76 -0.15 -0.24 -38.52
C ILE A 76 0.40 0.86 -37.63
N GLY A 77 0.18 2.11 -38.02
CA GLY A 77 0.58 3.27 -37.23
C GLY A 77 -0.22 3.46 -35.96
N ASN A 78 0.33 4.20 -35.03
CA ASN A 78 -0.38 4.61 -33.81
C ASN A 78 -1.58 5.51 -34.13
N PRO A 79 -2.64 5.48 -33.34
CA PRO A 79 -3.75 6.42 -33.45
C PRO A 79 -3.32 7.83 -33.01
N SER A 80 -4.11 8.84 -33.40
CA SER A 80 -3.80 10.26 -33.18
C SER A 80 -3.76 10.69 -31.71
N TRP A 81 -4.40 9.95 -30.82
CA TRP A 81 -4.43 10.22 -29.37
C TRP A 81 -3.28 9.59 -28.58
N THR A 82 -2.36 8.89 -29.25
CA THR A 82 -1.15 8.33 -28.64
C THR A 82 0.10 8.90 -29.32
N PRO A 83 1.28 8.78 -28.71
CA PRO A 83 2.52 9.25 -29.34
C PRO A 83 2.71 8.70 -30.76
N PRO A 84 3.29 9.47 -31.69
CA PRO A 84 3.58 9.01 -33.05
C PRO A 84 4.47 7.75 -33.01
N GLY A 85 4.14 6.75 -33.82
CA GLY A 85 4.87 5.50 -33.90
C GLY A 85 4.10 4.40 -34.61
N VAL A 86 4.51 3.16 -34.40
CA VAL A 86 3.91 1.95 -34.97
C VAL A 86 3.26 1.15 -33.87
N THR A 87 2.02 0.68 -34.11
CA THR A 87 1.32 -0.26 -33.20
C THR A 87 1.67 -1.71 -33.53
N ALA A 88 1.79 -2.04 -34.82
CA ALA A 88 2.10 -3.39 -35.27
C ALA A 88 2.87 -3.41 -36.57
N GLU A 89 3.83 -4.31 -36.66
CA GLU A 89 4.54 -4.72 -37.87
C GLU A 89 4.28 -6.21 -38.03
N ILE A 90 3.74 -6.64 -39.17
CA ILE A 90 3.31 -8.02 -39.36
C ILE A 90 3.82 -8.48 -40.73
N ASP A 91 4.63 -9.54 -40.75
CA ASP A 91 5.17 -10.07 -42.00
C ASP A 91 4.03 -10.61 -42.87
N LYS A 92 3.11 -11.37 -42.26
CA LYS A 92 1.96 -11.90 -42.98
C LYS A 92 0.71 -11.96 -42.10
N ILE A 93 -0.40 -11.46 -42.62
CA ILE A 93 -1.73 -11.53 -42.01
C ILE A 93 -2.70 -12.20 -42.97
N GLY A 94 -3.39 -13.23 -42.49
CA GLY A 94 -4.44 -13.95 -43.22
C GLY A 94 -5.80 -13.71 -42.57
N LEU A 95 -6.79 -13.33 -43.38
CA LEU A 95 -8.16 -13.14 -42.96
C LEU A 95 -9.07 -14.07 -43.78
N ALA A 96 -9.76 -15.01 -43.14
CA ALA A 96 -10.77 -15.82 -43.80
C ALA A 96 -12.17 -15.43 -43.34
N PHE A 97 -13.10 -15.29 -44.30
CA PHE A 97 -14.44 -14.85 -44.06
C PHE A 97 -15.48 -15.92 -44.39
N GLN A 98 -16.60 -15.86 -43.73
CA GLN A 98 -17.78 -16.62 -44.10
C GLN A 98 -18.63 -15.78 -45.02
N LEU A 99 -19.02 -16.35 -46.18
CA LEU A 99 -19.95 -15.73 -47.09
C LEU A 99 -21.27 -15.46 -46.35
N PRO A 100 -21.82 -14.22 -46.44
CA PRO A 100 -23.09 -13.93 -45.81
C PRO A 100 -24.18 -14.74 -46.53
N GLY A 101 -24.98 -15.48 -45.77
CA GLY A 101 -26.29 -15.89 -46.26
C GLY A 101 -27.19 -14.66 -46.45
N PHE A 102 -28.28 -14.78 -47.22
CA PHE A 102 -29.20 -13.68 -47.45
C PHE A 102 -29.55 -12.93 -46.15
N GLY A 103 -29.19 -11.64 -46.09
CA GLY A 103 -29.50 -10.79 -44.95
C GLY A 103 -28.50 -10.79 -43.77
N HIS A 104 -27.33 -11.42 -43.88
CA HIS A 104 -26.32 -11.46 -42.81
C HIS A 104 -25.03 -10.71 -43.21
N SER A 105 -24.41 -10.05 -42.27
CA SER A 105 -23.10 -9.38 -42.42
C SER A 105 -21.95 -10.39 -42.58
N PHE A 106 -20.84 -9.97 -43.22
CA PHE A 106 -19.59 -10.73 -43.27
C PHE A 106 -19.11 -11.03 -41.86
N LYS A 107 -18.76 -12.30 -41.59
CA LYS A 107 -18.18 -12.75 -40.31
C LYS A 107 -16.75 -13.18 -40.54
N LEU A 108 -15.84 -12.65 -39.76
CA LEU A 108 -14.45 -13.09 -39.75
C LEU A 108 -14.40 -14.50 -39.11
N GLN A 109 -13.98 -15.50 -39.89
CA GLN A 109 -13.86 -16.86 -39.41
C GLN A 109 -12.49 -17.10 -38.75
N ARG A 110 -11.43 -16.69 -39.46
CA ARG A 110 -10.07 -16.98 -39.02
C ARG A 110 -9.19 -15.74 -39.19
N LEU A 111 -8.37 -15.50 -38.19
CA LEU A 111 -7.28 -14.52 -38.20
C LEU A 111 -5.97 -15.29 -37.99
N GLU A 112 -5.06 -15.20 -38.96
CA GLU A 112 -3.72 -15.79 -38.90
C GLU A 112 -2.70 -14.64 -38.94
N MET A 113 -1.69 -14.71 -38.08
CA MET A 113 -0.59 -13.74 -38.05
C MET A 113 0.73 -14.47 -37.90
N ASP A 114 1.65 -14.20 -38.80
CA ASP A 114 3.02 -14.72 -38.76
C ASP A 114 4.01 -13.56 -38.73
N GLY A 115 5.09 -13.68 -37.95
CA GLY A 115 6.14 -12.66 -37.84
C GLY A 115 5.66 -11.32 -37.31
N ALA A 116 4.68 -11.30 -36.41
CA ALA A 116 4.13 -10.06 -35.88
C ALA A 116 5.04 -9.47 -34.77
N THR A 117 5.33 -8.16 -34.84
CA THR A 117 5.87 -7.37 -33.74
C THR A 117 4.84 -6.35 -33.32
N LEU A 118 4.35 -6.48 -32.07
CA LEU A 118 3.31 -5.63 -31.49
C LEU A 118 3.95 -4.64 -30.52
N HIS A 119 3.84 -3.35 -30.79
CA HIS A 119 4.26 -2.26 -29.90
C HIS A 119 3.02 -1.70 -29.19
N LEU A 120 2.76 -2.19 -28.01
CA LEU A 120 1.59 -1.83 -27.21
C LEU A 120 1.99 -0.73 -26.21
N ILE A 121 1.40 0.45 -26.35
CA ILE A 121 1.71 1.60 -25.51
C ILE A 121 0.43 2.10 -24.83
N ARG A 122 0.48 2.30 -23.52
CA ARG A 122 -0.52 3.01 -22.74
C ARG A 122 0.14 4.13 -21.95
N ASP A 123 -0.39 5.34 -22.07
CA ASP A 123 0.09 6.50 -21.32
C ASP A 123 -0.43 6.50 -19.86
N ALA A 124 0.07 7.46 -19.06
CA ALA A 124 -0.34 7.62 -17.67
C ALA A 124 -1.81 8.09 -17.50
N ALA A 125 -2.43 8.64 -18.54
CA ALA A 125 -3.84 9.02 -18.56
C ALA A 125 -4.76 7.84 -18.91
N GLY A 126 -4.18 6.71 -19.39
CA GLY A 126 -4.91 5.49 -19.73
C GLY A 126 -5.23 5.36 -21.23
N HIS A 127 -4.77 6.28 -22.08
CA HIS A 127 -4.92 6.18 -23.53
C HIS A 127 -3.97 5.10 -24.05
N ALA A 128 -4.53 4.12 -24.75
CA ALA A 128 -3.74 3.01 -25.29
C ALA A 128 -3.79 2.96 -26.82
N ASN A 129 -2.66 2.62 -27.44
CA ASN A 129 -2.59 2.56 -28.90
C ASN A 129 -3.34 1.35 -29.50
N TRP A 130 -3.77 0.38 -28.74
CA TRP A 130 -4.62 -0.73 -29.19
C TRP A 130 -6.11 -0.43 -29.08
N GLN A 131 -6.52 0.69 -28.48
CA GLN A 131 -7.92 1.12 -28.45
C GLN A 131 -8.40 1.51 -29.84
N ARG A 132 -9.65 1.18 -30.19
CA ARG A 132 -10.21 1.42 -31.52
C ARG A 132 -10.72 2.84 -31.73
N THR A 133 -11.15 3.47 -30.66
CA THR A 133 -11.66 4.84 -30.64
C THR A 133 -10.99 5.61 -29.54
N ASP A 134 -10.91 6.91 -29.70
CA ASP A 134 -10.49 7.80 -28.65
C ASP A 134 -11.43 7.61 -27.44
N PRO A 135 -10.91 7.23 -26.26
CA PRO A 135 -11.74 7.01 -25.08
C PRO A 135 -12.54 8.24 -24.66
N ASP A 136 -12.08 9.44 -25.02
CA ASP A 136 -12.77 10.70 -24.73
C ASP A 136 -13.94 10.99 -25.70
N GLN A 137 -14.08 10.25 -26.80
CA GLN A 137 -15.09 10.49 -27.83
C GLN A 137 -16.29 9.54 -27.83
N GLY A 138 -16.41 8.60 -26.90
CA GLY A 138 -17.58 7.77 -26.76
C GLY A 138 -17.36 6.25 -26.67
N PRO A 139 -18.42 5.44 -26.69
CA PRO A 139 -18.34 4.01 -26.41
C PRO A 139 -17.51 3.27 -27.47
N GLN A 140 -16.74 2.30 -27.02
CA GLN A 140 -15.93 1.43 -27.87
C GLN A 140 -16.80 0.68 -28.89
N ALA A 141 -16.37 0.69 -30.15
CA ALA A 141 -17.03 -0.09 -31.20
C ALA A 141 -16.87 -1.61 -30.93
N ASP A 142 -17.91 -2.38 -31.22
CA ASP A 142 -17.91 -3.84 -31.05
C ASP A 142 -16.72 -4.50 -31.76
N VAL A 143 -15.97 -5.33 -31.03
CA VAL A 143 -14.91 -6.17 -31.60
C VAL A 143 -15.58 -7.22 -32.49
N PRO A 144 -15.15 -7.39 -33.77
CA PRO A 144 -15.69 -8.44 -34.61
C PRO A 144 -15.45 -9.82 -33.98
N LEU A 145 -16.44 -10.68 -34.06
CA LEU A 145 -16.37 -12.03 -33.51
C LEU A 145 -15.37 -12.83 -34.36
N ILE A 146 -14.17 -13.05 -33.83
CA ILE A 146 -13.16 -13.93 -34.43
C ILE A 146 -13.50 -15.36 -33.97
N ARG A 147 -13.63 -16.30 -34.89
CA ARG A 147 -13.95 -17.69 -34.56
C ARG A 147 -12.71 -18.54 -34.33
N SER A 148 -11.61 -18.22 -34.97
CA SER A 148 -10.35 -18.90 -34.86
C SER A 148 -9.21 -17.88 -34.91
N LEU A 149 -8.26 -18.01 -34.02
CA LEU A 149 -7.04 -17.20 -33.97
C LEU A 149 -5.82 -18.14 -34.04
N SER A 150 -4.90 -17.80 -34.95
CA SER A 150 -3.59 -18.43 -35.00
C SER A 150 -2.55 -17.34 -35.06
N MET A 151 -1.62 -17.34 -34.10
CA MET A 151 -0.54 -16.38 -34.01
C MET A 151 0.74 -17.11 -33.59
N HIS A 152 1.71 -17.14 -34.48
CA HIS A 152 2.96 -17.88 -34.25
C HIS A 152 4.06 -16.91 -33.84
N GLY A 153 4.56 -17.06 -32.62
CA GLY A 153 5.77 -16.41 -32.12
C GLY A 153 5.80 -14.89 -32.28
N ALA A 154 4.68 -14.21 -32.06
CA ALA A 154 4.63 -12.76 -32.13
C ALA A 154 5.48 -12.15 -31.01
N ARG A 155 6.35 -11.18 -31.36
CA ARG A 155 7.04 -10.36 -30.37
C ARG A 155 6.08 -9.28 -29.85
N VAL A 156 5.95 -9.18 -28.55
CA VAL A 156 5.11 -8.18 -27.89
C VAL A 156 5.99 -7.28 -27.03
N LEU A 157 5.99 -6.00 -27.37
CA LEU A 157 6.62 -4.93 -26.60
C LEU A 157 5.49 -4.13 -25.96
N LEU A 158 5.30 -4.25 -24.65
CA LEU A 158 4.29 -3.52 -23.88
C LEU A 158 4.96 -2.47 -23.02
N ASP A 159 4.50 -1.23 -23.12
CA ASP A 159 4.83 -0.14 -22.21
C ASP A 159 3.52 0.47 -21.66
N ASP A 160 3.12 0.05 -20.47
CA ASP A 160 1.91 0.52 -19.78
C ASP A 160 2.31 1.48 -18.65
N ALA A 161 2.42 2.77 -18.97
CA ALA A 161 2.79 3.81 -18.01
C ALA A 161 1.76 3.97 -16.88
N LEU A 162 0.47 3.69 -17.14
CA LEU A 162 -0.58 3.75 -16.12
C LEU A 162 -0.37 2.68 -15.03
N ARG A 163 0.03 1.49 -15.42
CA ARG A 163 0.25 0.36 -14.51
C ARG A 163 1.72 0.16 -14.16
N HIS A 164 2.62 0.95 -14.74
CA HIS A 164 4.07 0.77 -14.61
C HIS A 164 4.53 -0.66 -15.00
N LEU A 165 3.93 -1.23 -16.05
CA LEU A 165 4.26 -2.54 -16.58
C LEU A 165 5.03 -2.40 -17.89
N GLN A 166 6.16 -3.10 -17.98
CA GLN A 166 6.95 -3.21 -19.21
C GLN A 166 7.17 -4.69 -19.48
N PHE A 167 6.73 -5.15 -20.66
CA PHE A 167 6.93 -6.52 -21.11
C PHE A 167 7.62 -6.53 -22.47
N ASP A 168 8.64 -7.36 -22.61
CA ASP A 168 9.31 -7.67 -23.88
C ASP A 168 9.43 -9.19 -23.98
N GLY A 169 8.70 -9.78 -24.90
CA GLY A 169 8.70 -11.23 -25.03
C GLY A 169 7.94 -11.72 -26.25
N THR A 170 7.86 -13.03 -26.37
CA THR A 170 7.11 -13.71 -27.42
C THR A 170 5.81 -14.26 -26.90
N VAL A 171 4.75 -14.14 -27.71
CA VAL A 171 3.42 -14.69 -27.43
C VAL A 171 2.97 -15.49 -28.63
N SER A 172 2.50 -16.70 -28.38
CA SER A 172 1.85 -17.55 -29.39
C SER A 172 0.42 -17.82 -29.00
N ALA A 173 -0.50 -17.83 -29.95
CA ALA A 173 -1.89 -18.17 -29.75
C ALA A 173 -2.33 -19.18 -30.81
N GLU A 174 -2.91 -20.28 -30.38
CA GLU A 174 -3.39 -21.34 -31.29
C GLU A 174 -4.73 -21.89 -30.82
N ASP A 175 -5.61 -22.14 -31.78
CA ASP A 175 -6.75 -23.02 -31.58
C ASP A 175 -6.24 -24.47 -31.60
N VAL A 176 -6.22 -25.13 -30.44
CA VAL A 176 -5.75 -26.52 -30.32
C VAL A 176 -6.72 -27.45 -31.01
N GLN A 177 -6.35 -28.05 -32.13
CA GLN A 177 -7.17 -29.00 -32.84
C GLN A 177 -7.31 -30.32 -32.06
N GLY A 178 -8.50 -30.61 -31.58
CA GLY A 178 -8.86 -31.86 -30.92
C GLY A 178 -9.95 -32.60 -31.67
N THR A 179 -9.98 -33.92 -31.53
CA THR A 179 -10.91 -34.84 -32.21
C THR A 179 -12.36 -34.55 -31.82
N GLY A 180 -13.10 -33.90 -32.69
CA GLY A 180 -14.57 -33.81 -32.65
C GLY A 180 -15.21 -32.75 -31.77
N ALA A 181 -14.45 -32.00 -30.96
CA ALA A 181 -14.93 -30.84 -30.21
C ALA A 181 -14.33 -29.55 -30.78
N MET A 182 -15.00 -28.42 -30.59
CA MET A 182 -14.42 -27.10 -30.91
C MET A 182 -13.14 -26.91 -30.06
N PRO A 183 -11.96 -26.61 -30.66
CA PRO A 183 -10.72 -26.51 -29.92
C PRO A 183 -10.73 -25.29 -28.98
N PRO A 184 -10.18 -25.40 -27.73
CA PRO A 184 -9.97 -24.27 -26.87
C PRO A 184 -8.88 -23.36 -27.44
N LEU A 185 -8.99 -22.05 -27.18
CA LEU A 185 -7.91 -21.11 -27.45
C LEU A 185 -6.83 -21.25 -26.37
N ARG A 186 -5.58 -21.50 -26.77
CA ARG A 186 -4.42 -21.48 -25.88
C ARG A 186 -3.50 -20.33 -26.25
N ILE A 187 -3.13 -19.55 -25.27
CA ILE A 187 -2.17 -18.46 -25.38
C ILE A 187 -1.02 -18.76 -24.43
N GLU A 188 0.18 -18.83 -24.97
CA GLU A 188 1.41 -19.00 -24.20
C GLU A 188 2.35 -17.83 -24.48
N GLY A 189 2.95 -17.28 -23.41
CA GLY A 189 3.89 -16.19 -23.51
C GLY A 189 5.08 -16.38 -22.60
N ALA A 190 6.25 -15.96 -23.05
CA ALA A 190 7.47 -15.92 -22.27
C ALA A 190 8.32 -14.71 -22.64
N GLY A 191 8.90 -14.07 -21.66
CA GLY A 191 9.71 -12.87 -21.87
C GLY A 191 10.17 -12.26 -20.56
N GLU A 192 10.38 -10.95 -20.57
CA GLU A 192 10.71 -10.17 -19.40
C GLU A 192 9.57 -9.21 -19.06
N LEU A 193 9.12 -9.22 -17.83
CA LEU A 193 8.16 -8.27 -17.28
C LEU A 193 8.86 -7.41 -16.23
N ASN A 194 8.93 -6.11 -16.46
CA ASN A 194 9.69 -5.15 -15.64
C ASN A 194 11.16 -5.58 -15.37
N GLY A 195 11.81 -6.15 -16.39
CA GLY A 195 13.20 -6.62 -16.30
C GLY A 195 13.38 -7.94 -15.53
N LYS A 196 12.32 -8.69 -15.29
CA LYS A 196 12.34 -10.03 -14.67
C LYS A 196 11.71 -11.05 -15.59
N ALA A 197 12.29 -12.24 -15.64
CA ALA A 197 11.72 -13.34 -16.41
C ALA A 197 10.28 -13.60 -16.00
N ALA A 198 9.38 -13.70 -16.98
CA ALA A 198 7.96 -13.93 -16.79
C ALA A 198 7.42 -14.93 -17.80
N THR A 199 6.43 -15.70 -17.37
CA THR A 199 5.66 -16.61 -18.21
C THR A 199 4.18 -16.39 -17.99
N VAL A 200 3.38 -16.50 -19.05
CA VAL A 200 1.92 -16.45 -19.00
C VAL A 200 1.35 -17.60 -19.80
N GLU A 201 0.34 -18.25 -19.27
CA GLU A 201 -0.45 -19.27 -19.93
C GLU A 201 -1.94 -18.97 -19.72
N ILE A 202 -2.69 -18.90 -20.81
CA ILE A 202 -4.14 -18.68 -20.77
C ILE A 202 -4.80 -19.76 -21.63
N THR A 203 -5.78 -20.45 -21.08
CA THR A 203 -6.63 -21.37 -21.83
C THR A 203 -8.06 -20.87 -21.75
N GLY A 204 -8.64 -20.55 -22.91
CA GLY A 204 -10.01 -20.05 -23.03
C GLY A 204 -10.92 -21.05 -23.69
N ASP A 205 -12.22 -20.80 -23.59
CA ASP A 205 -13.22 -21.56 -24.34
C ASP A 205 -12.96 -21.43 -25.86
N PRO A 206 -13.51 -22.36 -26.69
CA PRO A 206 -13.44 -22.23 -28.14
C PRO A 206 -14.01 -20.88 -28.61
N LEU A 207 -13.25 -20.10 -29.36
CA LEU A 207 -13.72 -18.81 -29.89
C LEU A 207 -14.99 -18.96 -30.73
N ALA A 208 -15.14 -20.09 -31.42
CA ALA A 208 -16.33 -20.40 -32.21
C ALA A 208 -17.60 -20.56 -31.35
N ALA A 209 -17.47 -20.93 -30.08
CA ALA A 209 -18.59 -21.06 -29.15
C ALA A 209 -18.96 -19.74 -28.48
N ALA A 210 -18.08 -18.73 -28.56
CA ALA A 210 -18.34 -17.40 -27.99
C ALA A 210 -19.59 -16.78 -28.60
N SER A 211 -20.53 -16.40 -27.76
CA SER A 211 -21.77 -15.76 -28.18
C SER A 211 -22.21 -14.71 -27.16
N ARG A 212 -23.11 -13.80 -27.57
CA ARG A 212 -23.67 -12.80 -26.64
C ARG A 212 -24.49 -13.41 -25.49
N LYS A 213 -24.85 -14.70 -25.59
CA LYS A 213 -25.70 -15.39 -24.60
C LYS A 213 -24.91 -16.20 -23.58
N HIS A 214 -23.64 -16.51 -23.85
CA HIS A 214 -22.79 -17.31 -22.98
C HIS A 214 -21.49 -16.55 -22.75
N PRO A 215 -21.14 -16.27 -21.48
CA PRO A 215 -19.85 -15.70 -21.15
C PRO A 215 -18.71 -16.58 -21.66
N TYR A 216 -17.61 -15.97 -22.07
CA TYR A 216 -16.41 -16.65 -22.55
C TYR A 216 -15.54 -17.05 -21.35
N GLY A 217 -15.46 -18.32 -21.04
CA GLY A 217 -14.68 -18.86 -19.94
C GLY A 217 -13.18 -18.90 -20.24
N PHE A 218 -12.35 -18.70 -19.21
CA PHE A 218 -10.89 -18.79 -19.30
C PHE A 218 -10.26 -19.24 -17.98
N VAL A 219 -9.07 -19.83 -18.10
CA VAL A 219 -8.16 -20.13 -16.99
C VAL A 219 -6.83 -19.47 -17.32
N PHE A 220 -6.15 -18.92 -16.33
CA PHE A 220 -4.85 -18.29 -16.52
C PHE A 220 -3.86 -18.68 -15.43
N ALA A 221 -2.58 -18.70 -15.79
CA ALA A 221 -1.47 -18.79 -14.87
C ALA A 221 -0.35 -17.84 -15.33
N GLU A 222 0.19 -17.09 -14.41
CA GLU A 222 1.25 -16.11 -14.63
C GLU A 222 2.29 -16.26 -13.52
N GLN A 223 3.55 -16.16 -13.88
CA GLN A 223 4.66 -16.29 -12.94
C GLN A 223 5.77 -15.30 -13.29
N SER A 224 6.28 -14.61 -12.27
CA SER A 224 7.49 -13.78 -12.37
C SER A 224 8.18 -13.66 -11.00
N SER A 225 9.51 -13.67 -11.00
CA SER A 225 10.36 -13.37 -9.81
C SER A 225 9.95 -14.09 -8.51
N GLY A 226 9.56 -15.36 -8.59
CA GLY A 226 9.12 -16.15 -7.42
C GLY A 226 7.66 -15.92 -7.01
N SER A 227 6.95 -14.98 -7.64
CA SER A 227 5.51 -14.78 -7.47
C SER A 227 4.73 -15.50 -8.55
N ARG A 228 3.62 -16.10 -8.16
CA ARG A 228 2.67 -16.78 -9.04
C ARG A 228 1.28 -16.22 -8.81
N LEU A 229 0.57 -15.99 -9.90
CA LEU A 229 -0.85 -15.63 -9.91
C LEU A 229 -1.57 -16.60 -10.86
N SER A 230 -2.68 -17.17 -10.44
CA SER A 230 -3.49 -18.07 -11.27
C SER A 230 -4.96 -17.89 -10.94
N GLY A 231 -5.82 -18.27 -11.87
CA GLY A 231 -7.24 -18.15 -11.65
C GLY A 231 -8.06 -18.65 -12.82
N SER A 232 -9.37 -18.51 -12.66
CA SER A 232 -10.35 -18.82 -13.70
C SER A 232 -11.46 -17.78 -13.67
N GLY A 233 -12.07 -17.57 -14.80
CA GLY A 233 -13.13 -16.58 -14.87
C GLY A 233 -13.88 -16.62 -16.19
N SER A 234 -14.67 -15.58 -16.41
CA SER A 234 -15.40 -15.38 -17.66
C SER A 234 -15.40 -13.91 -18.07
N LEU A 235 -15.38 -13.70 -19.37
CA LEU A 235 -15.61 -12.39 -20.01
C LEU A 235 -17.02 -12.39 -20.61
N MET A 236 -17.71 -11.26 -20.59
CA MET A 236 -19.00 -11.16 -21.27
C MET A 236 -18.90 -11.48 -22.77
N ARG A 237 -17.76 -11.17 -23.38
CA ARG A 237 -17.40 -11.52 -24.76
C ARG A 237 -15.91 -11.83 -24.80
N ALA A 238 -15.49 -12.68 -25.72
CA ALA A 238 -14.06 -12.94 -25.92
C ALA A 238 -13.31 -11.60 -26.14
N PHE A 239 -12.21 -11.42 -25.42
CA PHE A 239 -11.35 -10.21 -25.43
C PHE A 239 -12.00 -8.91 -24.88
N ASP A 240 -13.16 -9.00 -24.23
CA ASP A 240 -13.81 -7.87 -23.56
C ASP A 240 -13.37 -7.79 -22.09
N PHE A 241 -12.24 -7.17 -21.83
CA PHE A 241 -11.68 -7.02 -20.48
C PHE A 241 -12.39 -5.95 -19.62
N ASP A 242 -13.39 -5.28 -20.17
CA ASP A 242 -14.21 -4.33 -19.41
C ASP A 242 -15.41 -4.99 -18.71
N ALA A 243 -15.64 -6.28 -18.99
CA ALA A 243 -16.68 -7.07 -18.35
C ALA A 243 -16.13 -8.46 -17.99
N ILE A 244 -15.51 -8.55 -16.82
CA ILE A 244 -14.82 -9.72 -16.30
C ILE A 244 -15.38 -10.15 -14.96
N ASP A 245 -15.54 -11.45 -14.76
CA ASP A 245 -15.76 -12.12 -13.48
C ASP A 245 -14.68 -13.18 -13.33
N ALA A 246 -13.85 -13.09 -12.29
CA ALA A 246 -12.80 -14.07 -12.09
C ALA A 246 -12.53 -14.35 -10.61
N GLU A 247 -12.10 -15.57 -10.33
CA GLU A 247 -11.51 -15.98 -9.06
C GLU A 247 -10.00 -16.15 -9.28
N PHE A 248 -9.22 -15.69 -8.33
CA PHE A 248 -7.76 -15.76 -8.44
C PHE A 248 -7.12 -16.19 -7.13
N ALA A 249 -5.95 -16.78 -7.24
CA ALA A 249 -5.07 -17.12 -6.13
C ALA A 249 -3.63 -16.80 -6.51
N GLY A 250 -2.88 -16.31 -5.54
CA GLY A 250 -1.48 -15.96 -5.72
C GLY A 250 -0.63 -16.34 -4.51
N ALA A 251 0.65 -16.54 -4.74
CA ALA A 251 1.63 -16.81 -3.70
C ALA A 251 3.02 -16.37 -4.15
N GLY A 252 3.86 -15.98 -3.21
CA GLY A 252 5.23 -15.56 -3.49
C GLY A 252 6.03 -15.31 -2.22
N GLU A 253 7.26 -14.85 -2.41
CA GLU A 253 8.17 -14.56 -1.31
C GLU A 253 7.92 -13.16 -0.70
N ASP A 254 7.41 -12.21 -1.49
CA ASP A 254 7.09 -10.84 -1.08
C ASP A 254 5.86 -10.35 -1.86
N LEU A 255 4.88 -9.78 -1.15
CA LEU A 255 3.67 -9.23 -1.77
C LEU A 255 3.98 -8.04 -2.70
N LEU A 256 5.09 -7.33 -2.47
CA LEU A 256 5.57 -6.28 -3.35
C LEU A 256 5.87 -6.81 -4.76
N ASP A 257 6.36 -8.05 -4.89
CA ASP A 257 6.66 -8.67 -6.19
C ASP A 257 5.41 -8.93 -7.04
N LEU A 258 4.21 -8.90 -6.45
CA LEU A 258 2.96 -8.96 -7.19
C LEU A 258 2.79 -7.76 -8.14
N TYR A 259 3.48 -6.64 -7.88
CA TYR A 259 3.61 -5.53 -8.81
C TYR A 259 4.10 -5.97 -10.20
N LEU A 260 5.02 -6.92 -10.26
CA LEU A 260 5.54 -7.46 -11.53
C LEU A 260 4.46 -8.12 -12.38
N LEU A 261 3.40 -8.63 -11.76
CA LEU A 261 2.29 -9.30 -12.43
C LEU A 261 1.10 -8.36 -12.67
N THR A 262 0.83 -7.44 -11.75
CA THR A 262 -0.41 -6.66 -11.74
C THR A 262 -0.22 -5.17 -12.00
N GLY A 263 1.00 -4.64 -11.84
CA GLY A 263 1.31 -3.21 -11.84
C GLY A 263 0.79 -2.45 -10.61
N VAL A 264 0.23 -3.15 -9.62
CA VAL A 264 -0.27 -2.54 -8.39
C VAL A 264 0.81 -2.57 -7.32
N ASN A 265 1.24 -1.40 -6.86
CA ASN A 265 2.17 -1.29 -5.75
C ASN A 265 1.48 -1.68 -4.45
N LEU A 266 1.92 -2.79 -3.88
CA LEU A 266 1.50 -3.28 -2.59
C LEU A 266 2.62 -3.07 -1.55
N ILE A 267 2.32 -3.37 -0.30
CA ILE A 267 3.32 -3.29 0.76
C ILE A 267 4.31 -4.46 0.68
N ASN A 268 5.55 -4.21 1.08
CA ASN A 268 6.52 -5.27 1.29
C ASN A 268 6.07 -6.17 2.44
N THR A 269 6.18 -7.48 2.25
CA THR A 269 5.83 -8.48 3.26
C THR A 269 6.90 -9.57 3.28
N GLY A 270 6.72 -10.59 4.10
CA GLY A 270 7.39 -11.86 3.91
C GLY A 270 6.61 -12.72 2.91
N ARG A 271 6.88 -14.02 2.93
CA ARG A 271 6.16 -15.01 2.11
C ARG A 271 4.66 -14.88 2.30
N TYR A 272 3.93 -14.75 1.19
CA TYR A 272 2.50 -14.50 1.21
C TYR A 272 1.70 -15.56 0.44
N ARG A 273 0.41 -15.62 0.76
CA ARG A 273 -0.64 -16.23 -0.05
C ARG A 273 -1.82 -15.25 -0.11
N LEU A 274 -2.45 -15.19 -1.26
CA LEU A 274 -3.66 -14.41 -1.44
C LEU A 274 -4.68 -15.19 -2.27
N SER A 275 -5.95 -14.87 -2.10
CA SER A 275 -7.03 -15.33 -2.96
C SER A 275 -8.17 -14.32 -2.93
N GLY A 276 -9.02 -14.35 -3.95
CA GLY A 276 -10.16 -13.44 -4.01
C GLY A 276 -10.94 -13.59 -5.30
N LYS A 277 -11.97 -12.74 -5.40
CA LYS A 277 -12.80 -12.60 -6.61
C LYS A 277 -12.70 -11.18 -7.11
N VAL A 278 -12.69 -11.01 -8.42
CA VAL A 278 -12.77 -9.72 -9.08
C VAL A 278 -13.97 -9.70 -10.02
N GLU A 279 -14.77 -8.65 -9.92
CA GLU A 279 -15.83 -8.32 -10.84
C GLU A 279 -15.57 -6.93 -11.41
N ARG A 280 -15.48 -6.83 -12.74
CA ARG A 280 -15.33 -5.57 -13.43
C ARG A 280 -16.48 -5.32 -14.39
N ARG A 281 -17.01 -4.10 -14.38
CA ARG A 281 -18.03 -3.60 -15.29
C ARG A 281 -17.65 -2.18 -15.72
N GLY A 282 -17.04 -2.07 -16.89
CA GLY A 282 -16.53 -0.80 -17.39
C GLY A 282 -15.51 -0.16 -16.45
N THR A 283 -15.85 1.00 -15.91
CA THR A 283 -14.99 1.77 -14.98
C THR A 283 -15.07 1.32 -13.52
N HIS A 284 -16.03 0.42 -13.18
CA HIS A 284 -16.21 -0.10 -11.83
C HIS A 284 -15.54 -1.47 -11.70
N THR A 285 -14.71 -1.61 -10.68
CA THR A 285 -14.05 -2.89 -10.35
C THR A 285 -14.27 -3.20 -8.88
N ASN A 286 -14.81 -4.37 -8.56
CA ASN A 286 -15.03 -4.85 -7.21
C ASN A 286 -14.16 -6.07 -6.94
N PHE A 287 -13.36 -6.03 -5.89
CA PHE A 287 -12.68 -7.17 -5.31
C PHE A 287 -13.43 -7.60 -4.06
N SER A 288 -13.81 -8.86 -3.99
CA SER A 288 -14.52 -9.44 -2.85
C SER A 288 -13.85 -10.71 -2.38
N GLN A 289 -14.15 -11.11 -1.15
CA GLN A 289 -13.58 -12.32 -0.54
C GLN A 289 -12.04 -12.35 -0.62
N LEU A 290 -11.41 -11.16 -0.64
CA LEU A 290 -9.96 -11.07 -0.59
C LEU A 290 -9.47 -11.63 0.73
N THR A 291 -8.54 -12.56 0.68
CA THR A 291 -7.84 -13.09 1.85
C THR A 291 -6.35 -13.03 1.56
N VAL A 292 -5.61 -12.41 2.44
CA VAL A 292 -4.14 -12.32 2.37
C VAL A 292 -3.57 -12.85 3.67
N THR A 293 -2.56 -13.70 3.58
CA THR A 293 -1.79 -14.18 4.74
C THR A 293 -0.32 -13.97 4.51
N SER A 294 0.40 -13.48 5.53
CA SER A 294 1.86 -13.36 5.52
C SER A 294 2.39 -13.61 6.93
N GLY A 295 3.28 -14.58 7.09
CA GLY A 295 3.73 -14.99 8.41
C GLY A 295 2.58 -15.45 9.30
N GLN A 296 2.34 -14.74 10.40
CA GLN A 296 1.21 -14.95 11.31
C GLN A 296 0.06 -13.94 11.07
N SER A 297 0.27 -12.97 10.19
CA SER A 297 -0.72 -11.96 9.86
C SER A 297 -1.74 -12.48 8.86
N ASP A 298 -3.01 -12.11 9.07
CA ASP A 298 -4.12 -12.37 8.17
C ASP A 298 -4.89 -11.06 7.88
N VAL A 299 -5.42 -10.94 6.67
CA VAL A 299 -6.29 -9.83 6.28
C VAL A 299 -7.39 -10.38 5.38
N GLN A 300 -8.62 -10.05 5.70
CA GLN A 300 -9.77 -10.17 4.81
C GLN A 300 -10.14 -8.77 4.31
N ALA A 301 -10.51 -8.66 3.03
CA ALA A 301 -10.82 -7.35 2.48
C ALA A 301 -11.92 -7.40 1.41
N THR A 302 -12.60 -6.26 1.28
CA THR A 302 -13.43 -5.91 0.13
C THR A 302 -12.93 -4.57 -0.39
N VAL A 303 -12.71 -4.45 -1.70
CA VAL A 303 -12.21 -3.21 -2.32
C VAL A 303 -13.06 -2.90 -3.53
N SER A 304 -13.58 -1.69 -3.62
CA SER A 304 -14.25 -1.17 -4.81
C SER A 304 -13.45 -0.01 -5.40
N ILE A 305 -13.38 0.02 -6.72
CA ILE A 305 -12.66 1.04 -7.49
C ILE A 305 -13.64 1.62 -8.51
N ASP A 306 -13.79 2.92 -8.49
CA ASP A 306 -14.54 3.68 -9.50
C ASP A 306 -13.58 4.64 -10.21
N SER A 307 -13.34 4.37 -11.49
CA SER A 307 -12.48 5.17 -12.37
C SER A 307 -13.27 6.15 -13.26
N THR A 308 -14.55 6.38 -12.96
CA THR A 308 -15.37 7.37 -13.68
C THR A 308 -14.85 8.78 -13.39
N GLY A 309 -14.62 9.59 -14.42
CA GLY A 309 -14.23 11.00 -14.25
C GLY A 309 -12.72 11.24 -14.06
N GLY A 310 -11.87 10.33 -14.49
CA GLY A 310 -10.41 10.53 -14.62
C GLY A 310 -9.60 10.39 -13.31
N ARG A 311 -10.19 10.61 -12.12
CA ARG A 311 -9.57 10.36 -10.83
C ARG A 311 -10.22 9.16 -10.15
N ALA A 312 -9.46 8.12 -9.92
CA ALA A 312 -9.96 6.90 -9.31
C ALA A 312 -10.39 7.13 -7.84
N LYS A 313 -11.56 6.59 -7.49
CA LYS A 313 -12.09 6.55 -6.13
C LYS A 313 -12.06 5.12 -5.63
N PHE A 314 -11.52 4.94 -4.44
CA PHE A 314 -11.37 3.64 -3.81
C PHE A 314 -12.18 3.62 -2.53
N ALA A 315 -12.95 2.55 -2.31
CA ALA A 315 -13.53 2.24 -1.02
C ALA A 315 -13.05 0.85 -0.60
N ALA A 316 -12.56 0.71 0.63
CA ALA A 316 -12.00 -0.54 1.11
C ALA A 316 -12.41 -0.81 2.56
N GLU A 317 -12.73 -2.05 2.84
CA GLU A 317 -12.97 -2.57 4.18
C GLU A 317 -11.98 -3.69 4.45
N PHE A 318 -11.27 -3.58 5.57
CA PHE A 318 -10.27 -4.56 5.99
C PHE A 318 -10.63 -5.11 7.36
N GLU A 319 -10.62 -6.42 7.48
CA GLU A 319 -10.79 -7.14 8.73
C GLU A 319 -9.61 -8.07 8.98
N SER A 320 -9.16 -8.17 10.23
CA SER A 320 -8.03 -9.02 10.61
C SER A 320 -8.21 -9.58 12.01
N LYS A 321 -7.72 -10.80 12.24
CA LYS A 321 -7.59 -11.36 13.58
C LYS A 321 -6.28 -10.92 14.21
N LEU A 322 -5.20 -10.95 13.43
CA LEU A 322 -3.86 -10.60 13.88
C LEU A 322 -3.07 -9.93 12.77
N ILE A 323 -2.53 -8.75 13.05
CA ILE A 323 -1.50 -8.11 12.24
C ILE A 323 -0.23 -7.95 13.07
N ARG A 324 0.89 -8.43 12.55
CA ARG A 324 2.21 -8.18 13.12
C ARG A 324 3.01 -7.28 12.18
N THR A 325 3.47 -6.15 12.69
CA THR A 325 4.27 -5.22 11.87
C THR A 325 5.55 -5.88 11.34
N ALA A 326 6.04 -6.93 12.02
CA ALA A 326 7.18 -7.71 11.55
C ALA A 326 6.90 -8.50 10.26
N ASP A 327 5.65 -8.90 10.02
CA ASP A 327 5.24 -9.65 8.83
C ASP A 327 4.96 -8.72 7.63
N LEU A 328 4.72 -7.44 7.90
CA LEU A 328 4.37 -6.44 6.87
C LEU A 328 5.58 -5.77 6.21
N GLY A 329 6.80 -6.31 6.43
CA GLY A 329 8.01 -5.71 5.84
C GLY A 329 8.28 -4.25 6.26
N LEU A 330 7.55 -3.74 7.24
CA LEU A 330 7.78 -2.44 7.88
C LEU A 330 9.10 -2.39 8.69
N ARG A 331 9.81 -3.51 8.72
CA ARG A 331 11.25 -3.49 8.95
C ARG A 331 11.86 -2.71 7.81
N ALA A 332 12.37 -1.53 8.13
CA ALA A 332 12.97 -0.58 7.20
C ALA A 332 13.63 -1.29 6.00
N ALA A 333 13.14 -0.99 4.80
CA ALA A 333 13.82 -1.37 3.57
C ALA A 333 15.27 -0.86 3.69
N GLY A 334 16.24 -1.76 3.80
CA GLY A 334 17.64 -1.42 4.02
C GLY A 334 18.32 -2.14 5.19
N ARG A 335 17.62 -2.96 5.99
CA ARG A 335 18.19 -3.57 7.21
C ARG A 335 19.25 -4.65 7.03
N GLU A 336 19.45 -5.19 5.84
CA GLU A 336 20.57 -6.12 5.65
C GLU A 336 21.96 -5.43 5.58
N HIS A 337 21.98 -4.08 5.38
CA HIS A 337 23.24 -3.35 5.19
C HIS A 337 23.34 -2.03 5.99
N ASP A 338 22.37 -1.68 6.85
CA ASP A 338 22.46 -0.48 7.69
C ASP A 338 22.83 -0.87 9.12
N PRO A 339 24.10 -0.67 9.55
CA PRO A 339 24.54 -0.95 10.91
C PRO A 339 23.85 -0.06 11.96
N GLU A 340 23.17 1.01 11.57
CA GLU A 340 22.42 1.92 12.45
C GLU A 340 20.97 1.46 12.71
N ALA A 341 20.42 0.57 11.90
CA ALA A 341 19.01 0.15 11.90
C ALA A 341 18.53 -0.56 13.19
N GLY A 342 19.41 -0.88 14.12
CA GLY A 342 19.09 -1.44 15.44
C GLY A 342 19.17 -0.42 16.59
N LYS A 343 19.61 0.81 16.31
CA LYS A 343 19.91 1.82 17.33
C LYS A 343 18.77 2.82 17.58
N LEU A 344 17.83 2.93 16.65
CA LEU A 344 16.71 3.89 16.71
C LEU A 344 15.37 3.17 16.93
N LEU A 345 14.47 3.79 17.71
CA LEU A 345 13.12 3.33 17.99
C LEU A 345 12.15 3.76 16.87
N LEU A 346 12.31 4.99 16.37
CA LEU A 346 11.44 5.59 15.37
C LEU A 346 11.80 5.09 13.96
N SER A 347 10.79 4.66 13.20
CA SER A 347 11.00 4.08 11.87
C SER A 347 11.42 5.13 10.84
N ASN A 348 12.48 4.81 10.09
CA ASN A 348 12.93 5.57 8.92
C ASN A 348 12.29 5.11 7.60
N ALA A 349 11.30 4.20 7.65
CA ALA A 349 10.58 3.75 6.46
C ALA A 349 9.96 4.95 5.73
N MET A 350 10.33 5.13 4.45
CA MET A 350 9.95 6.30 3.67
C MET A 350 8.53 6.16 3.11
N LEU A 351 7.70 7.14 3.37
CA LEU A 351 6.41 7.30 2.71
C LEU A 351 6.62 7.79 1.27
N THR A 352 5.75 7.36 0.37
CA THR A 352 5.72 7.83 -1.02
C THR A 352 4.55 8.81 -1.21
N PRO A 353 4.74 10.13 -1.07
CA PRO A 353 3.67 11.11 -1.13
C PRO A 353 2.88 11.08 -2.45
N SER A 354 3.54 10.77 -3.57
CA SER A 354 2.90 10.66 -4.88
C SER A 354 1.84 9.56 -4.94
N ALA A 355 1.97 8.49 -4.14
CA ALA A 355 0.96 7.43 -4.07
C ALA A 355 -0.38 7.95 -3.51
N LEU A 356 -0.34 8.83 -2.51
CA LEU A 356 -1.52 9.45 -1.91
C LEU A 356 -2.21 10.47 -2.83
N ARG A 357 -1.51 10.96 -3.86
CA ARG A 357 -2.05 11.91 -4.84
C ARG A 357 -2.77 11.26 -6.02
N ARG A 358 -2.61 9.93 -6.22
CA ARG A 358 -3.13 9.22 -7.41
C ARG A 358 -4.64 9.00 -7.40
N GLY A 359 -5.26 8.92 -6.24
CA GLY A 359 -6.70 8.63 -6.11
C GLY A 359 -7.24 9.10 -4.78
N ASP A 360 -8.55 9.05 -4.65
CA ASP A 360 -9.24 9.33 -3.40
C ASP A 360 -9.66 8.01 -2.75
N TRP A 361 -9.49 7.91 -1.43
CA TRP A 361 -9.70 6.67 -0.69
C TRP A 361 -10.64 6.88 0.49
N VAL A 362 -11.50 5.91 0.71
CA VAL A 362 -12.24 5.73 1.97
C VAL A 362 -11.94 4.33 2.46
N VAL A 363 -11.31 4.20 3.61
CA VAL A 363 -10.89 2.92 4.17
C VAL A 363 -11.48 2.76 5.55
N GLN A 364 -12.09 1.61 5.80
CA GLN A 364 -12.47 1.13 7.12
C GLN A 364 -11.55 -0.04 7.48
N PHE A 365 -11.01 -0.02 8.67
CA PHE A 365 -10.10 -1.03 9.16
C PHE A 365 -10.54 -1.50 10.53
N HIS A 366 -10.59 -2.81 10.72
CA HIS A 366 -10.82 -3.43 12.01
C HIS A 366 -9.85 -4.60 12.20
N ALA A 367 -9.21 -4.67 13.37
CA ALA A 367 -8.36 -5.78 13.73
C ALA A 367 -8.50 -6.12 15.22
N HIS A 368 -8.67 -7.40 15.53
CA HIS A 368 -8.73 -7.86 16.92
C HIS A 368 -7.41 -7.57 17.65
N ARG A 369 -6.29 -7.77 16.95
CA ARG A 369 -4.97 -7.55 17.52
C ARG A 369 -3.99 -7.04 16.46
N VAL A 370 -3.21 -6.01 16.85
CA VAL A 370 -2.10 -5.48 16.06
C VAL A 370 -0.86 -5.43 16.93
N ASP A 371 0.14 -6.25 16.62
CA ASP A 371 1.42 -6.25 17.31
C ASP A 371 2.39 -5.26 16.67
N VAL A 372 2.63 -4.14 17.32
CA VAL A 372 3.60 -3.12 16.92
C VAL A 372 4.92 -3.40 17.64
N GLY A 373 5.78 -4.20 17.02
CA GLY A 373 6.97 -4.72 17.68
C GLY A 373 6.60 -5.65 18.85
N ARG A 374 6.82 -5.18 20.09
CA ARG A 374 6.45 -5.91 21.31
C ARG A 374 5.18 -5.37 21.96
N VAL A 375 4.58 -4.32 21.41
CA VAL A 375 3.40 -3.65 21.97
C VAL A 375 2.14 -4.21 21.31
N PRO A 376 1.29 -4.94 22.03
CA PRO A 376 0.03 -5.43 21.52
C PRO A 376 -1.04 -4.33 21.63
N LEU A 377 -1.67 -4.00 20.52
CA LEU A 377 -2.90 -3.23 20.48
C LEU A 377 -4.07 -4.18 20.27
N HIS A 378 -5.13 -4.04 21.02
CA HIS A 378 -6.35 -4.83 20.90
C HIS A 378 -7.52 -3.99 20.37
N GLU A 379 -8.48 -4.66 19.72
CA GLU A 379 -9.72 -4.05 19.20
C GLU A 379 -9.44 -2.76 18.42
N VAL A 380 -8.48 -2.83 17.48
CA VAL A 380 -8.07 -1.68 16.67
C VAL A 380 -9.13 -1.42 15.60
N SER A 381 -9.67 -0.21 15.59
CA SER A 381 -10.56 0.25 14.52
C SER A 381 -10.12 1.63 14.02
N ALA A 382 -10.17 1.81 12.72
CA ALA A 382 -9.79 3.07 12.11
C ALA A 382 -10.63 3.38 10.86
N LYS A 383 -10.95 4.66 10.69
CA LYS A 383 -11.49 5.17 9.43
C LYS A 383 -10.45 6.12 8.82
N MET A 384 -10.06 5.84 7.60
CA MET A 384 -9.14 6.68 6.84
C MET A 384 -9.84 7.25 5.60
N THR A 385 -9.62 8.52 5.34
CA THR A 385 -9.97 9.16 4.06
C THR A 385 -8.72 9.77 3.45
N ILE A 386 -8.62 9.66 2.13
CA ILE A 386 -7.60 10.37 1.35
C ILE A 386 -8.32 11.16 0.28
N GLU A 387 -8.20 12.47 0.30
CA GLU A 387 -8.81 13.35 -0.67
C GLU A 387 -7.75 14.33 -1.19
N GLN A 388 -7.53 14.36 -2.51
CA GLN A 388 -6.58 15.27 -3.16
C GLN A 388 -5.17 15.29 -2.51
N GLY A 389 -4.68 14.14 -2.04
CA GLY A 389 -3.37 14.01 -1.41
C GLY A 389 -3.32 14.37 0.08
N VAL A 390 -4.46 14.61 0.72
CA VAL A 390 -4.58 14.75 2.18
C VAL A 390 -5.18 13.50 2.76
N ALA A 391 -4.42 12.79 3.59
CA ALA A 391 -4.89 11.62 4.33
C ALA A 391 -5.28 12.01 5.75
N VAL A 392 -6.44 11.54 6.19
CA VAL A 392 -6.95 11.71 7.55
C VAL A 392 -7.37 10.35 8.10
N VAL A 393 -6.81 9.97 9.25
CA VAL A 393 -7.25 8.80 10.01
C VAL A 393 -7.98 9.31 11.26
N ALA A 394 -9.30 9.22 11.25
CA ALA A 394 -10.15 9.70 12.34
C ALA A 394 -11.54 9.03 12.29
N PRO A 395 -11.99 8.43 13.41
CA PRO A 395 -11.19 8.10 14.58
C PRO A 395 -10.29 6.89 14.34
N LEU A 396 -9.17 6.82 15.05
CA LEU A 396 -8.45 5.58 15.33
C LEU A 396 -8.69 5.24 16.80
N LEU A 397 -9.21 4.06 17.06
CA LEU A 397 -9.51 3.54 18.40
C LEU A 397 -8.74 2.24 18.59
N ALA A 398 -8.22 2.04 19.79
CA ALA A 398 -7.56 0.79 20.16
C ALA A 398 -7.57 0.62 21.70
N GLU A 399 -7.27 -0.57 22.14
CA GLU A 399 -6.98 -0.85 23.55
C GLU A 399 -5.48 -1.17 23.71
N LEU A 400 -4.85 -0.54 24.71
CA LEU A 400 -3.43 -0.71 25.03
C LEU A 400 -3.28 -0.90 26.52
N PHE A 401 -2.78 -2.06 26.94
CA PHE A 401 -2.55 -2.39 28.35
C PHE A 401 -3.74 -2.08 29.26
N GLY A 402 -4.94 -2.49 28.84
CA GLY A 402 -6.19 -2.25 29.55
C GLY A 402 -6.73 -0.82 29.47
N GLY A 403 -5.99 0.10 28.86
CA GLY A 403 -6.43 1.48 28.60
C GLY A 403 -6.96 1.65 27.18
N LYS A 404 -7.64 2.78 26.96
CA LYS A 404 -8.21 3.15 25.66
C LYS A 404 -7.34 4.18 24.97
N VAL A 405 -7.03 3.91 23.70
CA VAL A 405 -6.35 4.83 22.78
C VAL A 405 -7.38 5.47 21.87
N TRP A 406 -7.28 6.74 21.69
CA TRP A 406 -7.97 7.51 20.67
C TRP A 406 -6.93 8.35 19.91
N ALA A 407 -6.97 8.32 18.58
CA ALA A 407 -6.07 9.13 17.78
C ALA A 407 -6.77 9.80 16.59
N HIS A 408 -6.26 10.98 16.24
CA HIS A 408 -6.53 11.73 15.03
C HIS A 408 -5.19 12.01 14.35
N LEU A 409 -5.01 11.47 13.15
CA LEU A 409 -3.79 11.64 12.38
C LEU A 409 -4.16 12.29 11.05
N LYS A 410 -3.44 13.35 10.68
CA LYS A 410 -3.59 14.01 9.39
C LYS A 410 -2.22 14.10 8.72
N LEU A 411 -2.17 13.74 7.45
CA LEU A 411 -0.98 13.82 6.60
C LEU A 411 -1.32 14.60 5.34
N ASP A 412 -0.76 15.78 5.18
CA ASP A 412 -0.86 16.58 3.97
C ASP A 412 0.33 16.27 3.04
N ALA A 413 0.08 15.43 2.03
CA ALA A 413 1.06 14.97 1.06
C ALA A 413 0.93 15.66 -0.31
N ARG A 414 0.35 16.85 -0.37
CA ARG A 414 0.26 17.64 -1.61
C ARG A 414 1.63 18.07 -2.13
N THR A 415 2.60 18.18 -1.24
CA THR A 415 4.02 18.41 -1.56
C THR A 415 4.86 17.17 -1.33
N ASP A 416 6.10 17.16 -1.81
CA ASP A 416 7.02 16.04 -1.63
C ASP A 416 7.63 15.96 -0.21
N ASN A 417 7.50 17.02 0.57
CA ASN A 417 7.78 17.03 2.01
C ASN A 417 6.46 17.16 2.77
N PRO A 418 5.78 16.05 3.12
CA PRO A 418 4.47 16.08 3.74
C PRO A 418 4.51 16.62 5.16
N VAL A 419 3.39 17.25 5.56
CA VAL A 419 3.17 17.74 6.92
C VAL A 419 2.21 16.79 7.64
N SER A 420 2.62 16.37 8.83
CA SER A 420 1.83 15.49 9.70
C SER A 420 1.30 16.27 10.91
N ASP A 421 0.03 16.03 11.27
CA ASP A 421 -0.61 16.53 12.49
C ASP A 421 -1.12 15.30 13.26
N VAL A 422 -0.67 15.16 14.51
CA VAL A 422 -0.88 13.95 15.32
C VAL A 422 -1.46 14.36 16.68
N ASP A 423 -2.68 13.90 16.98
CA ASP A 423 -3.30 14.01 18.30
C ASP A 423 -3.65 12.59 18.79
N ILE A 424 -2.98 12.15 19.85
CA ILE A 424 -3.18 10.82 20.47
C ILE A 424 -3.52 11.01 21.94
N LYS A 425 -4.56 10.33 22.39
CA LYS A 425 -4.96 10.25 23.80
C LYS A 425 -4.95 8.79 24.24
N LEU A 426 -4.33 8.54 25.39
CA LEU A 426 -4.36 7.25 26.09
C LEU A 426 -4.97 7.48 27.46
N ALA A 427 -5.93 6.68 27.83
CA ALA A 427 -6.60 6.78 29.13
C ALA A 427 -6.70 5.40 29.80
N GLY A 428 -6.19 5.33 31.02
CA GLY A 428 -6.38 4.17 31.89
C GLY A 428 -5.48 2.96 31.63
N ALA A 429 -4.40 3.14 30.84
CA ALA A 429 -3.44 2.05 30.62
C ALA A 429 -2.73 1.67 31.93
N GLN A 430 -2.58 0.37 32.18
CA GLN A 430 -1.97 -0.13 33.40
C GLN A 430 -0.44 -0.10 33.26
N LEU A 431 0.21 0.68 34.14
CA LEU A 431 1.66 0.87 34.10
C LEU A 431 2.43 -0.45 34.27
N GLY A 432 1.90 -1.38 35.03
CA GLY A 432 2.51 -2.69 35.27
C GLY A 432 2.58 -3.59 34.03
N GLU A 433 1.72 -3.39 33.05
CA GLU A 433 1.69 -4.18 31.82
C GLU A 433 2.81 -3.81 30.81
N PHE A 434 3.47 -2.64 30.97
CA PHE A 434 4.56 -2.21 30.08
C PHE A 434 5.83 -3.03 30.22
N ASP A 435 6.12 -3.60 31.41
CA ASP A 435 7.30 -4.44 31.69
C ASP A 435 6.89 -5.73 32.39
N HIS A 436 5.84 -6.38 31.89
CA HIS A 436 5.36 -7.63 32.46
C HIS A 436 6.32 -8.76 32.10
N LYS A 437 7.09 -9.20 33.10
CA LYS A 437 7.87 -10.44 33.05
C LYS A 437 7.16 -11.48 33.92
N GLU A 438 6.76 -12.60 33.33
CA GLU A 438 5.96 -13.66 33.97
C GLU A 438 6.50 -14.12 35.35
N ALA A 439 7.78 -13.84 35.65
CA ALA A 439 8.46 -14.31 36.88
C ALA A 439 8.70 -13.23 37.94
N ALA A 440 8.35 -11.96 37.72
CA ALA A 440 8.62 -10.88 38.68
C ALA A 440 7.45 -9.88 38.72
N PRO A 441 7.09 -9.38 39.93
CA PRO A 441 6.08 -8.33 40.04
C PRO A 441 6.57 -7.07 39.29
N PRO A 442 5.64 -6.26 38.70
CA PRO A 442 6.00 -5.07 37.95
C PRO A 442 6.75 -4.04 38.83
N PRO A 443 7.64 -3.24 38.26
CA PRO A 443 8.39 -2.22 38.99
C PRO A 443 7.53 -1.07 39.51
N ALA A 444 6.41 -0.79 38.83
CA ALA A 444 5.44 0.20 39.22
C ALA A 444 4.04 -0.19 38.67
N GLU A 445 3.00 0.18 39.41
CA GLU A 445 1.60 0.00 39.02
C GLU A 445 0.84 1.33 39.11
N GLY A 446 -0.22 1.45 38.33
CA GLY A 446 -1.09 2.63 38.33
C GLY A 446 -1.72 2.89 36.97
N ALA A 447 -2.79 3.66 36.98
CA ALA A 447 -3.49 4.05 35.76
C ALA A 447 -2.81 5.24 35.10
N LEU A 448 -2.26 5.01 33.90
CA LEU A 448 -1.56 6.00 33.09
C LEU A 448 -2.53 6.69 32.14
N GLN A 449 -2.40 7.99 32.06
CA GLN A 449 -3.02 8.84 31.04
C GLN A 449 -1.91 9.56 30.27
N ALA A 450 -2.04 9.62 28.96
CA ALA A 450 -1.10 10.35 28.11
C ALA A 450 -1.81 11.11 27.01
N ARG A 451 -1.24 12.22 26.60
CA ARG A 451 -1.64 12.96 25.40
C ARG A 451 -0.42 13.40 24.62
N VAL A 452 -0.47 13.20 23.33
CA VAL A 452 0.52 13.70 22.35
C VAL A 452 -0.24 14.56 21.36
N SER A 453 0.17 15.82 21.21
CA SER A 453 -0.39 16.73 20.22
C SER A 453 0.77 17.45 19.56
N VAL A 454 1.16 16.97 18.38
CA VAL A 454 2.37 17.45 17.69
C VAL A 454 2.13 17.60 16.19
N LYS A 455 2.85 18.55 15.59
CA LYS A 455 2.98 18.75 14.15
C LYS A 455 4.43 18.60 13.76
N GLY A 456 4.67 17.93 12.63
CA GLY A 456 6.00 17.79 12.08
C GLY A 456 5.95 17.59 10.58
N GLN A 457 7.10 17.60 9.94
CA GLN A 457 7.21 17.44 8.50
C GLN A 457 8.27 16.42 8.15
N GLY A 458 8.04 15.65 7.10
CA GLY A 458 8.99 14.64 6.67
C GLY A 458 8.32 13.44 6.03
N ARG A 459 9.15 12.60 5.40
CA ARG A 459 8.71 11.41 4.66
C ARG A 459 8.80 10.12 5.49
N SER A 460 9.24 10.19 6.74
CA SER A 460 9.28 9.05 7.66
C SER A 460 8.82 9.48 9.06
N ILE A 461 8.43 8.52 9.90
CA ILE A 461 8.06 8.80 11.30
C ILE A 461 9.22 9.48 12.02
N HIS A 462 10.45 9.03 11.79
CA HIS A 462 11.65 9.64 12.38
C HIS A 462 11.81 11.11 11.95
N GLN A 463 11.67 11.43 10.64
CA GLN A 463 11.76 12.82 10.16
C GLN A 463 10.65 13.72 10.72
N VAL A 464 9.42 13.20 10.79
CA VAL A 464 8.29 13.93 11.40
C VAL A 464 8.57 14.22 12.88
N ALA A 465 9.10 13.27 13.62
CA ALA A 465 9.47 13.44 15.01
C ALA A 465 10.65 14.42 15.17
N ALA A 466 11.67 14.32 14.31
CA ALA A 466 12.84 15.21 14.31
C ALA A 466 12.51 16.70 14.02
N SER A 467 11.33 16.97 13.46
CA SER A 467 10.83 18.33 13.20
C SER A 467 9.57 18.67 13.99
N ALA A 468 9.28 17.92 15.05
CA ALA A 468 8.02 18.03 15.77
C ALA A 468 7.95 19.29 16.63
N ASP A 469 6.83 20.01 16.50
CA ASP A 469 6.39 21.08 17.39
C ASP A 469 5.09 20.69 18.08
N GLY A 470 4.96 20.98 19.38
CA GLY A 470 3.73 20.69 20.12
C GLY A 470 3.96 20.30 21.57
N THR A 471 3.08 19.45 22.11
CA THR A 471 3.08 19.06 23.52
C THR A 471 2.94 17.57 23.71
N VAL A 472 3.64 17.06 24.73
CA VAL A 472 3.48 15.67 25.22
C VAL A 472 3.22 15.72 26.71
N THR A 473 2.17 15.04 27.17
CA THR A 473 1.81 14.96 28.59
C THR A 473 1.61 13.52 29.03
N VAL A 474 2.10 13.22 30.22
CA VAL A 474 1.92 11.91 30.85
C VAL A 474 1.54 12.13 32.32
N VAL A 475 0.48 11.46 32.77
CA VAL A 475 -0.03 11.58 34.13
C VAL A 475 -0.35 10.19 34.67
N VAL A 476 0.09 9.92 35.91
CA VAL A 476 -0.42 8.80 36.75
C VAL A 476 -0.95 9.44 38.03
N THR A 477 -2.24 9.25 38.30
CA THR A 477 -2.90 9.94 39.41
C THR A 477 -2.62 9.30 40.77
N HIS A 478 -2.41 7.98 40.80
CA HIS A 478 -2.08 7.18 41.98
C HIS A 478 -1.61 5.79 41.53
N GLY A 479 -0.87 5.13 42.42
CA GLY A 479 -0.34 3.80 42.12
C GLY A 479 0.61 3.33 43.19
N THR A 480 1.40 2.31 42.88
CA THR A 480 2.50 1.82 43.71
C THR A 480 3.78 1.73 42.87
N ILE A 481 4.92 1.86 43.54
CA ILE A 481 6.25 1.70 42.96
C ILE A 481 7.13 0.95 43.97
N ARG A 482 8.07 0.14 43.52
CA ARG A 482 9.04 -0.48 44.40
C ARG A 482 9.78 0.58 45.18
N SER A 483 9.88 0.39 46.52
CA SER A 483 10.55 1.32 47.44
C SER A 483 12.00 1.61 47.03
N SER A 484 12.70 0.58 46.54
CA SER A 484 14.09 0.71 46.04
C SER A 484 14.20 1.69 44.86
N LEU A 485 13.21 1.75 43.95
CA LEU A 485 13.19 2.66 42.81
C LEU A 485 12.80 4.08 43.25
N ALA A 486 11.81 4.21 44.13
CA ALA A 486 11.42 5.50 44.69
C ALA A 486 12.57 6.18 45.43
N GLU A 487 13.34 5.45 46.16
CA GLU A 487 14.46 5.95 46.95
C GLU A 487 15.79 6.11 46.17
N LEU A 488 15.89 5.51 44.95
CA LEU A 488 17.09 5.59 44.11
C LEU A 488 17.50 7.04 43.80
N ALA A 489 16.55 7.91 43.58
CA ALA A 489 16.81 9.34 43.34
C ALA A 489 17.34 10.07 44.62
N GLY A 490 17.17 9.48 45.78
CA GLY A 490 17.71 10.00 47.05
C GLY A 490 19.17 9.62 47.32
N ILE A 491 19.69 8.60 46.65
CA ILE A 491 21.05 8.03 46.79
C ILE A 491 21.51 8.00 48.24
N ASP A 492 20.86 7.22 49.09
CA ASP A 492 21.23 7.02 50.45
C ASP A 492 21.59 5.54 50.75
N LEU A 493 22.17 5.27 51.93
CA LEU A 493 22.54 3.92 52.36
C LEU A 493 21.33 2.97 52.44
N ARG A 494 20.13 3.49 52.70
CA ARG A 494 18.90 2.72 52.75
C ARG A 494 18.48 2.26 51.37
N ALA A 495 18.53 3.14 50.36
CA ALA A 495 18.25 2.79 48.96
C ALA A 495 19.20 1.69 48.48
N LEU A 496 20.50 1.80 48.76
CA LEU A 496 21.49 0.79 48.43
C LEU A 496 21.21 -0.54 49.15
N GLY A 497 20.87 -0.50 50.45
CA GLY A 497 20.52 -1.67 51.25
C GLY A 497 19.28 -2.39 50.72
N LEU A 498 18.21 -1.67 50.33
CA LEU A 498 16.99 -2.21 49.72
C LEU A 498 17.28 -2.85 48.36
N MET A 499 18.13 -2.22 47.54
CA MET A 499 18.56 -2.80 46.26
C MET A 499 19.35 -4.10 46.43
N LEU A 500 20.30 -4.13 47.37
CA LEU A 500 21.11 -5.31 47.65
C LEU A 500 20.29 -6.45 48.28
N ALA A 501 19.28 -6.12 49.09
CA ALA A 501 18.39 -7.10 49.71
C ALA A 501 17.33 -7.66 48.73
N LYS A 502 17.30 -7.20 47.46
CA LYS A 502 16.24 -7.52 46.50
C LYS A 502 14.83 -7.28 47.07
N ASP A 503 14.69 -6.19 47.82
CA ASP A 503 13.46 -5.84 48.52
C ASP A 503 12.28 -5.73 47.57
N LYS A 504 11.16 -6.37 47.91
CA LYS A 504 9.91 -6.34 47.19
C LYS A 504 8.89 -5.34 47.77
N GLN A 505 9.32 -4.54 48.78
CA GLN A 505 8.44 -3.55 49.39
C GLN A 505 8.01 -2.50 48.37
N GLU A 506 6.72 -2.17 48.39
CA GLU A 506 6.12 -1.14 47.57
C GLU A 506 5.83 0.11 48.40
N THR A 507 5.85 1.24 47.75
CA THR A 507 5.45 2.52 48.33
C THR A 507 4.43 3.19 47.42
N GLY A 508 3.56 4.03 48.01
CA GLY A 508 2.51 4.71 47.25
C GLY A 508 3.07 5.78 46.30
N ILE A 509 2.58 5.78 45.07
CA ILE A 509 2.66 6.92 44.14
C ILE A 509 1.48 7.82 44.40
N ARG A 510 1.74 9.08 44.78
CA ARG A 510 0.71 10.11 44.95
C ARG A 510 0.34 10.72 43.59
N CYS A 511 1.33 11.05 42.78
CA CYS A 511 1.17 11.34 41.36
C CYS A 511 2.50 11.29 40.60
N ILE A 512 2.39 11.02 39.29
CA ILE A 512 3.43 11.31 38.30
C ILE A 512 2.85 12.33 37.34
N VAL A 513 3.55 13.42 37.09
CA VAL A 513 3.18 14.43 36.10
C VAL A 513 4.42 14.78 35.28
N ALA A 514 4.34 14.49 33.99
CA ALA A 514 5.38 14.83 33.03
C ALA A 514 4.77 15.61 31.87
N GLY A 515 5.16 16.85 31.71
CA GLY A 515 4.77 17.72 30.60
C GLY A 515 6.00 18.17 29.83
N PHE A 516 5.94 18.03 28.51
CA PHE A 516 7.01 18.40 27.59
C PHE A 516 6.49 19.35 26.53
N GLN A 517 7.28 20.35 26.19
CA GLN A 517 7.13 21.18 25.02
C GLN A 517 8.09 20.69 23.93
N ALA A 518 7.55 20.34 22.79
CA ALA A 518 8.34 20.01 21.60
C ALA A 518 8.59 21.28 20.78
N HIS A 519 9.82 21.47 20.35
CA HIS A 519 10.22 22.49 19.40
C HIS A 519 11.36 21.96 18.54
N ASP A 520 11.18 21.95 17.21
CA ASP A 520 12.14 21.38 16.26
C ASP A 520 12.68 20.01 16.71
N GLY A 521 11.77 19.09 17.07
CA GLY A 521 12.11 17.74 17.48
C GLY A 521 12.77 17.60 18.85
N THR A 522 12.93 18.69 19.62
CA THR A 522 13.45 18.68 20.98
C THR A 522 12.32 18.81 21.99
N LEU A 523 12.08 17.77 22.79
CA LEU A 523 11.13 17.80 23.88
C LEU A 523 11.82 18.31 25.15
N SER A 524 11.49 19.53 25.56
CA SER A 524 11.98 20.14 26.81
C SER A 524 10.98 19.94 27.93
N ALA A 525 11.45 19.41 29.08
CA ALA A 525 10.59 19.20 30.24
C ALA A 525 10.13 20.54 30.83
N GLN A 526 8.80 20.77 30.85
CA GLN A 526 8.16 21.90 31.51
C GLN A 526 7.79 21.55 32.95
N SER A 527 7.39 20.29 33.17
CA SER A 527 7.10 19.73 34.47
C SER A 527 7.51 18.25 34.44
N LEU A 528 8.34 17.84 35.38
CA LEU A 528 8.68 16.45 35.58
C LEU A 528 8.70 16.20 37.09
N VAL A 529 7.62 15.62 37.59
CA VAL A 529 7.36 15.38 39.01
C VAL A 529 6.93 13.93 39.20
N LEU A 530 7.59 13.24 40.11
CA LEU A 530 7.12 11.96 40.69
C LEU A 530 7.02 12.16 42.19
N ASP A 531 5.82 12.20 42.71
CA ASP A 531 5.53 12.30 44.12
C ASP A 531 5.17 10.94 44.72
N THR A 532 5.97 10.47 45.65
CA THR A 532 5.79 9.21 46.41
C THR A 532 5.67 9.51 47.89
N ASP A 533 5.25 8.53 48.68
CA ASP A 533 5.16 8.70 50.13
C ASP A 533 6.52 9.12 50.75
N PRO A 534 7.68 8.49 50.44
CA PRO A 534 8.96 8.81 51.08
C PRO A 534 9.75 9.94 50.39
N VAL A 535 9.54 10.21 49.09
CA VAL A 535 10.37 11.11 48.28
C VAL A 535 9.57 11.86 47.25
N LEU A 536 9.79 13.15 47.14
CA LEU A 536 9.39 13.97 46.00
C LEU A 536 10.57 14.05 45.02
N ILE A 537 10.36 13.60 43.76
CA ILE A 537 11.36 13.65 42.70
C ILE A 537 10.94 14.73 41.72
N THR A 538 11.85 15.66 41.43
CA THR A 538 11.69 16.65 40.38
C THR A 538 12.76 16.44 39.33
N GLY A 539 12.43 16.73 38.06
CA GLY A 539 13.34 16.56 36.94
C GLY A 539 13.36 17.75 36.01
N GLU A 540 14.47 17.91 35.34
CA GLU A 540 14.68 18.86 34.24
C GLU A 540 15.50 18.17 33.16
N GLY A 541 15.33 18.59 31.89
CA GLY A 541 16.11 18.01 30.81
C GLY A 541 15.35 17.98 29.48
N GLN A 542 15.96 17.29 28.54
CA GLN A 542 15.49 17.26 27.15
C GLN A 542 15.61 15.86 26.56
N LEU A 543 14.75 15.60 25.58
CA LEU A 543 14.82 14.45 24.70
C LEU A 543 14.90 14.96 23.25
N HIS A 544 15.97 14.63 22.56
CA HIS A 544 16.16 14.93 21.15
C HIS A 544 15.64 13.78 20.30
N LEU A 545 14.60 14.03 19.50
CA LEU A 545 13.93 13.01 18.71
C LEU A 545 14.67 12.66 17.40
N ASP A 546 15.54 13.56 16.92
CA ASP A 546 16.42 13.34 15.76
C ASP A 546 17.50 12.29 16.03
N SER A 547 18.09 12.32 17.22
CA SER A 547 19.13 11.40 17.67
C SER A 547 18.59 10.37 18.66
N GLU A 548 17.33 10.50 19.07
CA GLU A 548 16.67 9.71 20.11
C GLU A 548 17.46 9.68 21.43
N THR A 549 18.12 10.80 21.77
CA THR A 549 18.99 10.91 22.95
C THR A 549 18.30 11.61 24.11
N LEU A 550 18.54 11.05 25.30
CA LEU A 550 18.05 11.53 26.59
C LEU A 550 19.13 12.32 27.32
N ASP A 551 18.78 13.47 27.90
CA ASP A 551 19.60 14.19 28.87
C ASP A 551 18.70 14.78 29.97
N PHE A 552 18.45 13.99 31.01
CA PHE A 552 17.63 14.40 32.15
C PHE A 552 18.44 14.36 33.43
N ALA A 553 18.18 15.34 34.30
CA ALA A 553 18.68 15.40 35.66
C ALA A 553 17.53 15.29 36.66
N LEU A 554 17.50 14.23 37.45
CA LEU A 554 16.48 13.96 38.46
C LEU A 554 17.02 14.26 39.85
N ARG A 555 16.24 15.00 40.63
CA ARG A 555 16.59 15.34 42.03
C ARG A 555 15.52 14.81 42.96
N GLY A 556 15.90 13.95 43.89
CA GLY A 556 15.02 13.48 44.95
C GLY A 556 15.05 14.43 46.16
N HIS A 557 13.90 14.69 46.73
CA HIS A 557 13.68 15.50 47.94
C HIS A 557 12.96 14.64 48.98
N PRO A 558 13.67 14.09 49.98
CA PRO A 558 13.06 13.22 50.97
C PRO A 558 12.06 13.99 51.86
N LYS A 559 11.01 13.30 52.26
CA LYS A 559 9.96 13.80 53.18
C LYS A 559 10.18 13.40 54.62
N SER A 560 11.25 12.62 54.89
CA SER A 560 11.66 12.21 56.24
C SER A 560 13.16 12.34 56.42
N LEU A 561 13.61 12.46 57.64
CA LEU A 561 15.02 12.56 58.01
C LEU A 561 15.85 11.45 57.36
N ARG A 562 16.94 11.81 56.69
CA ARG A 562 17.91 10.89 56.07
C ARG A 562 19.29 11.12 56.64
N LEU A 563 19.91 10.08 57.08
CA LEU A 563 21.32 10.02 57.42
C LEU A 563 22.11 9.48 56.21
N PHE A 564 23.25 10.05 55.90
CA PHE A 564 24.13 9.63 54.78
C PHE A 564 23.54 9.74 53.37
N ARG A 565 22.94 10.86 53.04
CA ARG A 565 22.43 11.16 51.69
C ARG A 565 23.46 11.90 50.84
N LEU A 566 23.63 11.49 49.57
CA LEU A 566 24.31 12.26 48.52
C LEU A 566 23.33 13.25 47.85
N ARG A 567 23.61 14.56 47.94
CA ARG A 567 22.81 15.63 47.36
C ARG A 567 23.19 15.88 45.90
N THR A 568 23.24 14.84 45.09
CA THR A 568 23.64 14.94 43.68
C THR A 568 22.50 14.45 42.79
N PRO A 569 22.26 15.09 41.62
CA PRO A 569 21.23 14.62 40.70
C PRO A 569 21.62 13.26 40.12
N VAL A 570 20.60 12.45 39.87
CA VAL A 570 20.69 11.24 39.05
C VAL A 570 20.51 11.68 37.59
N LEU A 571 21.48 11.37 36.78
CA LEU A 571 21.46 11.69 35.35
C LEU A 571 20.92 10.49 34.60
N LEU A 572 19.87 10.71 33.76
CA LEU A 572 19.38 9.74 32.81
C LEU A 572 19.83 10.19 31.41
N ARG A 573 20.77 9.46 30.83
CA ARG A 573 21.40 9.75 29.56
C ARG A 573 21.39 8.53 28.63
N GLY A 574 21.82 8.73 27.39
CA GLY A 574 21.88 7.65 26.38
C GLY A 574 20.77 7.77 25.36
N THR A 575 20.40 6.66 24.73
CA THR A 575 19.32 6.63 23.73
C THR A 575 18.04 6.07 24.33
N LEU A 576 16.89 6.30 23.65
CA LEU A 576 15.61 5.70 24.05
C LEU A 576 15.67 4.17 24.13
N VAL A 577 16.51 3.55 23.30
CA VAL A 577 16.69 2.08 23.27
C VAL A 577 17.63 1.60 24.38
N HIS A 578 18.64 2.41 24.71
CA HIS A 578 19.66 2.09 25.73
C HIS A 578 19.84 3.25 26.70
N PRO A 579 18.87 3.51 27.59
CA PRO A 579 19.01 4.53 28.63
C PRO A 579 20.07 4.09 29.67
N ALA A 580 20.89 5.05 30.08
CA ALA A 580 21.94 4.85 31.09
C ALA A 580 21.71 5.78 32.28
N ILE A 581 21.86 5.24 33.48
CA ILE A 581 21.75 6.00 34.73
C ILE A 581 23.17 6.27 35.23
N ALA A 582 23.45 7.55 35.52
CA ALA A 582 24.75 7.99 36.06
C ALA A 582 24.55 8.97 37.21
N VAL A 583 25.56 9.09 38.05
CA VAL A 583 25.59 10.07 39.15
C VAL A 583 26.62 11.14 38.83
N GLN A 584 26.31 12.41 39.11
CA GLN A 584 27.21 13.52 38.83
C GLN A 584 28.37 13.57 39.82
N ALA A 585 29.50 12.99 39.47
CA ALA A 585 30.67 12.82 40.36
C ALA A 585 31.19 14.13 40.98
N ARG A 586 31.08 15.28 40.27
CA ARG A 586 31.57 16.58 40.78
C ARG A 586 30.84 17.03 42.05
N ASN A 587 29.51 16.85 42.11
CA ASN A 587 28.71 17.22 43.27
C ASN A 587 28.93 16.28 44.43
N ALA A 588 29.10 15.00 44.17
CA ALA A 588 29.48 14.00 45.18
C ALA A 588 30.84 14.33 45.79
N ALA A 589 31.83 14.68 44.98
CA ALA A 589 33.16 15.07 45.44
C ALA A 589 33.12 16.37 46.30
N ALA A 590 32.33 17.37 45.94
CA ALA A 590 32.15 18.58 46.71
C ALA A 590 31.53 18.31 48.10
N GLN A 591 30.53 17.41 48.18
CA GLN A 591 29.89 17.02 49.45
C GLN A 591 30.88 16.23 50.32
N THR A 592 31.70 15.37 49.73
CA THR A 592 32.74 14.63 50.43
C THR A 592 33.83 15.60 50.97
N ALA A 593 34.25 16.58 50.17
CA ALA A 593 35.19 17.61 50.60
C ALA A 593 34.65 18.43 51.78
N ALA A 594 33.36 18.82 51.75
CA ALA A 594 32.69 19.49 52.85
C ALA A 594 32.67 18.64 54.14
N ALA A 595 32.41 17.34 54.00
CA ALA A 595 32.44 16.40 55.12
C ALA A 595 33.86 16.30 55.78
N VAL A 596 34.89 16.24 54.92
CA VAL A 596 36.29 16.23 55.38
C VAL A 596 36.66 17.52 56.11
N ALA A 597 36.25 18.65 55.54
CA ALA A 597 36.47 19.99 56.14
C ALA A 597 35.77 20.10 57.50
N LEU A 598 34.49 19.69 57.60
CA LEU A 598 33.75 19.70 58.87
C LEU A 598 34.37 18.76 59.91
N SER A 599 34.85 17.60 59.51
CA SER A 599 35.52 16.63 60.39
C SER A 599 36.84 17.14 60.91
N ALA A 600 37.59 17.92 60.10
CA ALA A 600 38.88 18.49 60.46
C ALA A 600 38.77 19.69 61.39
N VAL A 601 37.69 20.49 61.28
CA VAL A 601 37.51 21.75 62.03
C VAL A 601 36.76 21.55 63.34
N LEU A 602 35.79 20.63 63.39
CA LEU A 602 34.89 20.46 64.54
C LEU A 602 35.11 19.11 65.28
N THR A 603 34.60 18.07 64.68
CA THR A 603 34.76 16.66 65.17
C THR A 603 34.51 15.67 64.07
N PRO A 604 34.96 14.44 64.15
CA PRO A 604 34.58 13.40 63.12
C PRO A 604 33.09 13.21 62.94
N LEU A 605 32.26 13.42 63.98
CA LEU A 605 30.82 13.35 63.93
C LEU A 605 30.23 14.53 63.16
N ALA A 606 30.88 15.71 63.18
CA ALA A 606 30.41 16.89 62.42
C ALA A 606 30.52 16.67 60.91
N GLY A 607 31.46 15.88 60.43
CA GLY A 607 31.58 15.51 59.03
C GLY A 607 30.36 14.75 58.52
N ALA A 608 29.73 13.94 59.37
CA ALA A 608 28.51 13.23 59.03
C ALA A 608 27.32 14.15 58.72
N LEU A 609 27.31 15.39 59.30
CA LEU A 609 26.24 16.37 59.06
C LEU A 609 26.16 16.82 57.61
N ALA A 610 27.27 16.74 56.86
CA ALA A 610 27.27 17.05 55.42
C ALA A 610 26.35 16.13 54.62
N PHE A 611 26.06 14.94 55.14
CA PHE A 611 25.25 13.92 54.51
C PHE A 611 23.83 13.82 55.12
N VAL A 612 23.50 14.60 56.13
CA VAL A 612 22.18 14.60 56.77
C VAL A 612 21.22 15.47 55.94
N ASP A 613 20.05 14.91 55.62
CA ASP A 613 18.94 15.63 55.02
C ASP A 613 17.74 15.62 56.00
N PRO A 614 17.25 16.79 56.43
CA PRO A 614 16.18 16.85 57.42
C PRO A 614 14.81 16.37 56.91
N GLY A 615 14.68 16.11 55.59
CA GLY A 615 13.44 15.53 55.03
C GLY A 615 12.25 16.50 55.08
N LEU A 616 12.48 17.76 54.70
CA LEU A 616 11.48 18.83 54.77
C LEU A 616 10.66 19.01 53.49
N ALA A 617 10.76 18.10 52.52
CA ALA A 617 9.96 18.16 51.31
C ALA A 617 8.46 17.99 51.63
N LYS A 618 7.66 18.88 51.08
CA LYS A 618 6.19 18.78 51.16
C LYS A 618 5.67 17.94 49.95
N ASP A 619 4.47 17.44 50.13
CA ASP A 619 3.73 16.83 49.02
C ASP A 619 3.54 17.80 47.86
N ALA A 620 3.64 17.30 46.64
CA ALA A 620 3.32 18.09 45.47
C ALA A 620 1.81 18.36 45.40
N ASP A 621 1.45 19.54 44.88
CA ASP A 621 0.07 19.82 44.52
C ASP A 621 -0.26 19.15 43.17
N CYS A 622 -0.56 17.85 43.26
CA CYS A 622 -0.85 17.01 42.11
C CYS A 622 -2.01 17.54 41.27
N ALA A 623 -3.04 18.14 41.91
CA ALA A 623 -4.21 18.63 41.20
C ALA A 623 -3.86 19.85 40.34
N SER A 624 -3.09 20.82 40.90
CA SER A 624 -2.68 22.01 40.14
C SER A 624 -1.68 21.65 39.00
N LEU A 625 -0.74 20.72 39.25
CA LEU A 625 0.19 20.24 38.22
C LEU A 625 -0.53 19.56 37.07
N GLN A 626 -1.50 18.69 37.35
CA GLN A 626 -2.33 18.05 36.32
C GLN A 626 -3.13 19.08 35.53
N ALA A 627 -3.73 20.07 36.20
CA ALA A 627 -4.48 21.14 35.54
C ALA A 627 -3.58 21.97 34.63
N GLN A 628 -2.38 22.34 35.04
CA GLN A 628 -1.41 23.10 34.24
C GLN A 628 -1.01 22.33 32.98
N VAL A 629 -0.62 21.06 33.13
CA VAL A 629 -0.17 20.21 32.03
C VAL A 629 -1.32 19.93 31.03
N THR A 630 -2.56 19.72 31.53
CA THR A 630 -3.72 19.54 30.65
C THR A 630 -4.18 20.83 29.98
N ALA A 631 -3.99 22.00 30.58
CA ALA A 631 -4.28 23.29 29.97
C ALA A 631 -3.29 23.63 28.84
N SER A 632 -2.00 23.33 29.03
CA SER A 632 -0.97 23.53 28.01
C SER A 632 -1.14 22.61 26.78
N ALA A 633 -1.92 21.54 26.93
CA ALA A 633 -2.18 20.56 25.87
C ALA A 633 -3.50 20.81 25.10
N ARG A 634 -4.24 21.88 25.42
CA ARG A 634 -5.43 22.33 24.67
C ARG A 634 -5.03 23.30 23.57
#